data_557d86dc68a7b74fe663aa39989df8ca
#
_entry.id   557d86dc68a7b74fe663aa39989df8ca
#
_cell.length_a   1.000
_cell.length_b   1.000
_cell.length_c   1.000
_cell.angle_alpha   90.00
_cell.angle_beta   90.00
_cell.angle_gamma   90.00
#
_symmetry.space_group_name_H-M   'P 1'
#
loop_
_entity.id
_entity.type
_entity.pdbx_description
1 polymer ?
#
loop_
_entity_poly.entity_id
_entity_poly.type
_entity_poly.pdbx_seq_one_letter_code
_entity_poly.pdbx_strand_id
1 'polypeptide(L)'
;MEPRTPNPAPEEGEQRRRRLQILGLNTSDPEAKFDRVARLAGRFAQAPLAMVNFINDERQMFRGMYVPPTADENGAGEDRSIAFDLSNLPEVARDAPIDYGFCPHVVADKSQLALDDVFDYPRFKGNPLVNEMGVRSYLGTPLLDHTGVILGTVCVADMRPRQWSSDHMESMQNLASTLLSEFQLRDSLLAQQQEMFAIFDGAPFPIMLTEGSDHVLRYANAKQGAAFGRVQQLSQGRQVLPGLDSVGVFKTMDRALSSGQTATLAEARIASYDYEEPQVFTFTCTPVRLTPTAPVSGVLTVAMNITGQAPSGSEQKLAADLTSQFERIGQGWPSGGQEGENGVSLR
;
A
#
# COMPACT_ATOMS: atom_id res chain seq x y z
N MET A 1 33.51 -17.08 21.46
CA MET A 1 33.34 -16.15 20.35
C MET A 1 31.82 -16.04 20.19
N GLU A 2 31.23 -14.95 20.66
CA GLU A 2 29.79 -14.75 20.59
C GLU A 2 29.34 -14.75 19.13
N PRO A 3 28.20 -15.38 18.79
CA PRO A 3 27.65 -15.34 17.47
C PRO A 3 27.26 -13.89 17.14
N ARG A 4 28.05 -13.21 16.31
CA ARG A 4 27.68 -11.88 15.80
C ARG A 4 26.51 -12.09 14.85
N THR A 5 25.35 -11.55 15.23
CA THR A 5 24.28 -11.27 14.29
C THR A 5 24.86 -10.43 13.14
N PRO A 6 24.66 -10.82 11.89
CA PRO A 6 25.10 -10.01 10.78
C PRO A 6 24.30 -8.71 10.80
N ASN A 7 24.98 -7.61 11.16
CA ASN A 7 24.38 -6.29 11.08
C ASN A 7 24.52 -5.83 9.61
N PRO A 8 23.42 -5.66 8.87
CA PRO A 8 23.49 -5.11 7.52
C PRO A 8 24.15 -3.74 7.56
N ALA A 9 24.80 -3.33 6.47
CA ALA A 9 25.38 -2.00 6.37
C ALA A 9 24.35 -0.95 6.79
N PRO A 10 24.72 0.09 7.56
CA PRO A 10 23.75 1.08 8.08
C PRO A 10 22.88 1.70 6.97
N GLU A 11 23.44 1.91 5.78
CA GLU A 11 22.72 2.41 4.61
C GLU A 11 21.61 1.45 4.12
N GLU A 12 21.89 0.14 4.12
CA GLU A 12 20.88 -0.86 3.73
C GLU A 12 19.75 -0.95 4.76
N GLY A 13 20.05 -0.77 6.05
CA GLY A 13 19.05 -0.72 7.12
C GLY A 13 18.10 0.47 6.97
N GLU A 14 18.64 1.65 6.71
CA GLU A 14 17.84 2.86 6.49
C GLU A 14 17.00 2.77 5.22
N GLN A 15 17.57 2.28 4.12
CA GLN A 15 16.83 2.06 2.88
C GLN A 15 15.67 1.10 3.08
N ARG A 16 15.87 0.00 3.81
CA ARG A 16 14.82 -0.97 4.15
C ARG A 16 13.74 -0.34 5.00
N ARG A 17 14.09 0.42 6.03
CA ARG A 17 13.12 1.12 6.89
C ARG A 17 12.25 2.06 6.08
N ARG A 18 12.83 2.90 5.21
CA ARG A 18 12.09 3.80 4.32
C ARG A 18 11.14 3.01 3.41
N ARG A 19 11.62 1.91 2.85
CA ARG A 19 10.80 1.09 1.96
C ARG A 19 9.62 0.45 2.68
N LEU A 20 9.83 -0.09 3.87
CA LEU A 20 8.77 -0.63 4.73
C LEU A 20 7.74 0.45 5.12
N GLN A 21 8.16 1.68 5.38
CA GLN A 21 7.26 2.80 5.66
C GLN A 21 6.38 3.14 4.45
N ILE A 22 6.95 3.23 3.25
CA ILE A 22 6.21 3.49 2.00
C ILE A 22 5.14 2.41 1.77
N LEU A 23 5.47 1.16 2.04
CA LEU A 23 4.55 0.03 1.89
C LEU A 23 3.56 -0.13 3.05
N GLY A 24 3.68 0.67 4.13
CA GLY A 24 2.87 0.51 5.34
C GLY A 24 3.15 -0.78 6.10
N LEU A 25 4.38 -1.29 6.01
CA LEU A 25 4.80 -2.57 6.60
C LEU A 25 5.66 -2.43 7.86
N ASN A 26 5.90 -1.20 8.32
CA ASN A 26 6.75 -0.91 9.49
C ASN A 26 5.96 -0.91 10.81
N THR A 27 4.98 -1.81 10.93
CA THR A 27 4.16 -2.04 12.14
C THR A 27 4.04 -3.54 12.39
N SER A 28 3.71 -3.91 13.62
CA SER A 28 3.47 -5.32 14.01
C SER A 28 2.00 -5.74 13.91
N ASP A 29 1.12 -4.87 13.41
CA ASP A 29 -0.29 -5.18 13.27
C ASP A 29 -0.52 -6.37 12.33
N PRO A 30 -1.29 -7.38 12.74
CA PRO A 30 -1.55 -8.53 11.90
C PRO A 30 -2.41 -8.17 10.69
N GLU A 31 -2.12 -8.79 9.55
CA GLU A 31 -2.96 -8.70 8.37
C GLU A 31 -3.38 -10.09 7.88
N ALA A 32 -4.67 -10.28 7.63
CA ALA A 32 -5.24 -11.55 7.18
C ALA A 32 -4.59 -12.10 5.89
N LYS A 33 -4.07 -11.23 5.02
CA LYS A 33 -3.33 -11.65 3.82
C LYS A 33 -2.01 -12.34 4.16
N PHE A 34 -1.26 -11.83 5.13
CA PHE A 34 0.00 -12.42 5.57
C PHE A 34 -0.23 -13.70 6.35
N ASP A 35 -1.29 -13.78 7.16
CA ASP A 35 -1.70 -15.02 7.82
C ASP A 35 -2.07 -16.11 6.80
N ARG A 36 -2.69 -15.73 5.66
CA ARG A 36 -2.96 -16.69 4.56
C ARG A 36 -1.66 -17.19 3.93
N VAL A 37 -0.68 -16.32 3.67
CA VAL A 37 0.62 -16.71 3.13
C VAL A 37 1.36 -17.62 4.12
N ALA A 38 1.41 -17.26 5.41
CA ALA A 38 2.01 -18.10 6.45
C ALA A 38 1.34 -19.47 6.52
N ARG A 39 0.01 -19.53 6.46
CA ARG A 39 -0.75 -20.80 6.45
C ARG A 39 -0.40 -21.66 5.22
N LEU A 40 -0.27 -21.08 4.06
CA LEU A 40 0.14 -21.79 2.86
C LEU A 40 1.56 -22.33 3.00
N ALA A 41 2.50 -21.52 3.50
CA ALA A 41 3.88 -21.92 3.76
C ALA A 41 3.92 -23.13 4.73
N GLY A 42 3.22 -23.04 5.86
CA GLY A 42 3.16 -24.12 6.85
C GLY A 42 2.57 -25.42 6.30
N ARG A 43 1.52 -25.32 5.47
CA ARG A 43 0.89 -26.49 4.84
C ARG A 43 1.79 -27.13 3.77
N PHE A 44 2.43 -26.35 2.90
CA PHE A 44 3.34 -26.89 1.89
C PHE A 44 4.57 -27.56 2.51
N ALA A 45 5.16 -26.91 3.50
CA ALA A 45 6.29 -27.45 4.22
C ALA A 45 5.90 -28.51 5.27
N GLN A 46 4.60 -28.71 5.51
CA GLN A 46 4.07 -29.55 6.61
C GLN A 46 4.71 -29.20 7.97
N ALA A 47 4.99 -27.90 8.16
CA ALA A 47 5.67 -27.39 9.35
C ALA A 47 4.67 -26.80 10.35
N PRO A 48 4.88 -27.00 11.67
CA PRO A 48 3.97 -26.55 12.71
C PRO A 48 4.01 -25.03 12.96
N LEU A 49 5.02 -24.34 12.47
CA LEU A 49 5.14 -22.90 12.60
C LEU A 49 5.51 -22.28 11.26
N ALA A 50 4.78 -21.25 10.87
CA ALA A 50 5.11 -20.46 9.69
C ALA A 50 4.83 -18.98 9.93
N MET A 51 5.66 -18.11 9.35
CA MET A 51 5.57 -16.67 9.57
C MET A 51 5.87 -15.89 8.28
N VAL A 52 5.22 -14.74 8.16
CA VAL A 52 5.64 -13.63 7.28
C VAL A 52 6.17 -12.53 8.18
N ASN A 53 7.45 -12.28 8.07
CA ASN A 53 8.22 -11.41 8.95
C ASN A 53 8.82 -10.26 8.15
N PHE A 54 8.55 -9.02 8.56
CA PHE A 54 9.22 -7.83 8.05
C PHE A 54 10.27 -7.38 9.06
N ILE A 55 11.41 -6.93 8.56
CA ILE A 55 12.60 -6.67 9.41
C ILE A 55 13.12 -5.27 9.08
N ASN A 56 13.14 -4.39 10.07
CA ASN A 56 13.86 -3.13 9.98
C ASN A 56 15.26 -3.25 10.64
N ASP A 57 15.92 -2.16 10.94
CA ASP A 57 17.25 -2.15 11.57
C ASP A 57 17.22 -2.39 13.09
N GLU A 58 16.04 -2.39 13.71
CA GLU A 58 15.90 -2.54 15.18
C GLU A 58 15.11 -3.80 15.54
N ARG A 59 14.08 -4.13 14.77
CA ARG A 59 13.08 -5.13 15.15
C ARG A 59 12.62 -5.98 13.96
N GLN A 60 12.07 -7.13 14.31
CA GLN A 60 11.33 -8.04 13.46
C GLN A 60 9.84 -7.89 13.76
N MET A 61 9.00 -7.82 12.74
CA MET A 61 7.55 -7.60 12.82
C MET A 61 6.83 -8.78 12.17
N PHE A 62 6.20 -9.63 12.98
CA PHE A 62 5.51 -10.85 12.54
C PHE A 62 4.08 -10.51 12.13
N ARG A 63 3.91 -9.98 10.93
CA ARG A 63 2.59 -9.56 10.43
C ARG A 63 1.71 -10.71 9.96
N GLY A 64 2.30 -11.86 9.61
CA GLY A 64 1.60 -13.11 9.33
C GLY A 64 2.14 -14.25 10.18
N MET A 65 1.24 -15.01 10.80
CA MET A 65 1.58 -16.20 11.59
C MET A 65 0.59 -17.32 11.32
N TYR A 66 1.10 -18.53 11.31
CA TYR A 66 0.32 -19.76 11.26
C TYR A 66 0.89 -20.78 12.23
N VAL A 67 0.01 -21.25 13.09
CA VAL A 67 0.21 -22.41 13.94
C VAL A 67 -1.02 -23.29 13.74
N PRO A 68 -0.89 -24.57 13.40
CA PRO A 68 -2.06 -25.43 13.24
C PRO A 68 -2.81 -25.51 14.57
N PRO A 69 -4.16 -25.53 14.54
CA PRO A 69 -4.95 -25.73 15.75
C PRO A 69 -4.54 -27.06 16.39
N THR A 70 -4.38 -27.05 17.71
CA THR A 70 -4.23 -28.28 18.48
C THR A 70 -5.43 -29.18 18.18
N ALA A 71 -5.19 -30.47 17.89
CA ALA A 71 -6.27 -31.41 17.62
C ALA A 71 -7.25 -31.38 18.81
N ASP A 72 -8.53 -31.16 18.51
CA ASP A 72 -9.62 -31.25 19.50
C ASP A 72 -9.58 -32.61 20.19
N GLU A 73 -10.03 -32.67 21.45
CA GLU A 73 -10.04 -33.86 22.32
C GLU A 73 -10.78 -35.09 21.72
N ASN A 74 -11.31 -35.02 20.51
CA ASN A 74 -12.06 -36.06 19.81
C ASN A 74 -11.28 -36.89 18.78
N GLY A 75 -9.97 -36.93 18.86
CA GLY A 75 -9.14 -38.09 18.43
C GLY A 75 -9.28 -38.62 17.00
N ALA A 76 -9.59 -37.83 15.99
CA ALA A 76 -9.60 -38.25 14.59
C ALA A 76 -8.60 -37.46 13.76
N GLY A 77 -7.32 -37.75 13.91
CA GLY A 77 -6.24 -37.19 13.12
C GLY A 77 -4.95 -37.95 13.42
N GLU A 78 -4.62 -38.93 12.58
CA GLU A 78 -3.30 -39.56 12.57
C GLU A 78 -2.27 -38.59 11.99
N ASP A 79 -1.84 -37.63 12.78
CA ASP A 79 -0.46 -37.12 12.76
C ASP A 79 -0.24 -36.31 14.03
N ARG A 80 0.47 -36.90 14.98
CA ARG A 80 0.90 -36.23 16.22
C ARG A 80 2.05 -35.31 15.91
N SER A 81 1.84 -34.24 15.17
CA SER A 81 2.65 -33.05 15.28
C SER A 81 2.51 -32.56 16.71
N ILE A 82 3.61 -32.36 17.40
CA ILE A 82 3.62 -31.85 18.78
C ILE A 82 2.77 -30.59 18.78
N ALA A 83 1.65 -30.65 19.51
CA ALA A 83 0.82 -29.46 19.72
C ALA A 83 1.70 -28.41 20.38
N PHE A 84 1.95 -27.34 19.67
CA PHE A 84 2.62 -26.19 20.24
C PHE A 84 1.60 -25.54 21.16
N ASP A 85 1.77 -25.74 22.46
CA ASP A 85 0.91 -25.12 23.46
C ASP A 85 1.20 -23.62 23.55
N LEU A 86 0.52 -22.85 22.70
CA LEU A 86 0.57 -21.40 22.71
C LEU A 86 -0.12 -20.79 23.94
N SER A 87 -0.87 -21.60 24.74
CA SER A 87 -1.56 -21.10 25.90
C SER A 87 -0.62 -20.64 27.03
N ASN A 88 0.63 -21.12 26.99
CA ASN A 88 1.69 -20.72 27.92
C ASN A 88 2.68 -19.69 27.35
N LEU A 89 2.54 -19.30 26.07
CA LEU A 89 3.27 -18.14 25.58
C LEU A 89 2.54 -16.88 26.05
N PRO A 90 3.25 -15.90 26.63
CA PRO A 90 2.69 -14.55 26.75
C PRO A 90 2.22 -14.15 25.36
N GLU A 91 1.06 -13.52 25.24
CA GLU A 91 0.40 -13.01 24.02
C GLU A 91 1.45 -12.87 22.91
N VAL A 92 1.43 -13.81 21.93
CA VAL A 92 2.62 -14.05 21.08
C VAL A 92 3.07 -12.73 20.53
N ALA A 93 4.17 -12.21 21.06
CA ALA A 93 4.64 -10.89 20.70
C ALA A 93 4.81 -10.84 19.18
N ARG A 94 4.04 -9.99 18.53
CA ARG A 94 4.09 -9.82 17.06
C ARG A 94 5.34 -9.09 16.63
N ASP A 95 6.31 -8.94 17.52
CA ASP A 95 7.62 -8.37 17.27
C ASP A 95 8.72 -9.02 18.14
N ALA A 96 9.94 -8.95 17.64
CA ALA A 96 11.11 -9.44 18.36
C ALA A 96 12.35 -8.56 18.06
N PRO A 97 13.35 -8.57 18.93
CA PRO A 97 14.64 -7.97 18.63
C PRO A 97 15.28 -8.58 17.37
N ILE A 98 16.17 -7.81 16.73
CA ILE A 98 16.79 -8.22 15.47
C ILE A 98 17.75 -9.42 15.64
N ASP A 99 18.23 -9.68 16.84
CA ASP A 99 19.11 -10.80 17.17
C ASP A 99 18.38 -12.10 17.54
N TYR A 100 17.05 -12.10 17.48
CA TYR A 100 16.22 -13.25 17.80
C TYR A 100 15.92 -14.08 16.55
N GLY A 101 16.26 -15.38 16.58
CA GLY A 101 15.93 -16.33 15.51
C GLY A 101 16.87 -16.30 14.29
N PHE A 102 16.38 -16.77 13.16
CA PHE A 102 17.19 -17.01 11.94
C PHE A 102 16.86 -16.07 10.79
N CYS A 103 15.73 -15.39 10.85
CA CYS A 103 15.28 -14.48 9.78
C CYS A 103 16.27 -13.36 9.46
N PRO A 104 16.95 -12.73 10.46
CA PRO A 104 17.96 -11.71 10.16
C PRO A 104 19.14 -12.23 9.34
N HIS A 105 19.49 -13.52 9.47
CA HIS A 105 20.54 -14.14 8.67
C HIS A 105 20.11 -14.31 7.20
N VAL A 106 18.85 -14.68 6.95
CA VAL A 106 18.28 -14.73 5.59
C VAL A 106 18.37 -13.38 4.92
N VAL A 107 18.06 -12.32 5.66
CA VAL A 107 18.12 -10.94 5.15
C VAL A 107 19.55 -10.50 4.87
N ALA A 108 20.49 -10.81 5.78
CA ALA A 108 21.90 -10.43 5.63
C ALA A 108 22.60 -11.21 4.52
N ASP A 109 22.36 -12.53 4.43
CA ASP A 109 22.95 -13.40 3.42
C ASP A 109 22.26 -13.25 2.04
N LYS A 110 21.12 -12.51 1.98
CA LYS A 110 20.31 -12.26 0.77
C LYS A 110 19.92 -13.55 0.03
N SER A 111 19.81 -14.64 0.74
CA SER A 111 19.58 -15.98 0.19
C SER A 111 18.68 -16.81 1.09
N GLN A 112 18.08 -17.86 0.54
CA GLN A 112 17.39 -18.84 1.35
C GLN A 112 18.33 -19.49 2.37
N LEU A 113 17.80 -19.71 3.57
CA LEU A 113 18.49 -20.43 4.63
C LEU A 113 17.68 -21.69 4.98
N ALA A 114 18.27 -22.86 4.71
CA ALA A 114 17.72 -24.15 5.10
C ALA A 114 18.61 -24.76 6.19
N LEU A 115 18.01 -25.05 7.36
CA LEU A 115 18.65 -25.70 8.49
C LEU A 115 17.86 -26.98 8.78
N ASP A 116 18.42 -28.11 8.39
CA ASP A 116 17.79 -29.43 8.60
C ASP A 116 17.79 -29.82 10.07
N ASP A 117 18.88 -29.59 10.77
CA ASP A 117 18.99 -29.61 12.22
C ASP A 117 19.90 -28.45 12.67
N VAL A 118 19.38 -27.52 13.43
CA VAL A 118 20.11 -26.34 13.90
C VAL A 118 21.40 -26.72 14.66
N PHE A 119 21.44 -27.89 15.31
CA PHE A 119 22.61 -28.35 16.05
C PHE A 119 23.79 -28.71 15.16
N ASP A 120 23.55 -28.97 13.86
CA ASP A 120 24.61 -29.21 12.89
C ASP A 120 25.32 -27.92 12.45
N TYR A 121 24.77 -26.76 12.84
CA TYR A 121 25.28 -25.45 12.46
C TYR A 121 25.81 -24.67 13.67
N PRO A 122 27.09 -24.75 13.99
CA PRO A 122 27.67 -24.14 15.21
C PRO A 122 27.41 -22.63 15.33
N ARG A 123 27.26 -21.93 14.20
CA ARG A 123 27.00 -20.48 14.20
C ARG A 123 25.66 -20.08 14.81
N PHE A 124 24.71 -21.01 14.92
CA PHE A 124 23.40 -20.80 15.53
C PHE A 124 23.26 -21.37 16.94
N LYS A 125 24.33 -21.98 17.45
CA LYS A 125 24.34 -22.51 18.80
C LYS A 125 24.22 -21.36 19.80
N GLY A 126 23.21 -21.44 20.67
CA GLY A 126 22.92 -20.39 21.63
C GLY A 126 21.88 -19.35 21.15
N ASN A 127 21.33 -19.52 19.95
CA ASN A 127 20.21 -18.67 19.50
C ASN A 127 19.01 -18.82 20.45
N PRO A 128 18.40 -17.72 20.93
CA PRO A 128 17.27 -17.76 21.87
C PRO A 128 16.11 -18.65 21.36
N LEU A 129 15.81 -18.64 20.07
CA LEU A 129 14.74 -19.44 19.47
C LEU A 129 14.96 -20.95 19.68
N VAL A 130 16.21 -21.41 19.68
CA VAL A 130 16.59 -22.80 19.98
C VAL A 130 16.43 -23.12 21.45
N ASN A 131 16.94 -22.23 22.31
CA ASN A 131 16.98 -22.49 23.74
C ASN A 131 15.62 -22.33 24.43
N GLU A 132 14.83 -21.35 24.00
CA GLU A 132 13.55 -20.99 24.63
C GLU A 132 12.36 -21.73 24.00
N MET A 133 12.37 -21.92 22.68
CA MET A 133 11.27 -22.51 21.94
C MET A 133 11.56 -23.92 21.41
N GLY A 134 12.78 -24.40 21.53
CA GLY A 134 13.17 -25.75 21.10
C GLY A 134 13.18 -25.97 19.59
N VAL A 135 13.31 -24.91 18.78
CA VAL A 135 13.34 -25.01 17.32
C VAL A 135 14.57 -25.82 16.87
N ARG A 136 14.35 -26.84 16.05
CA ARG A 136 15.37 -27.76 15.54
C ARG A 136 15.61 -27.62 14.05
N SER A 137 14.60 -27.25 13.27
CA SER A 137 14.76 -27.04 11.84
C SER A 137 14.10 -25.75 11.38
N TYR A 138 14.62 -25.15 10.31
CA TYR A 138 14.17 -23.85 9.81
C TYR A 138 14.39 -23.77 8.29
N LEU A 139 13.40 -23.20 7.58
CA LEU A 139 13.55 -22.81 6.20
C LEU A 139 12.99 -21.40 6.02
N GLY A 140 13.85 -20.46 5.61
CA GLY A 140 13.48 -19.07 5.38
C GLY A 140 13.86 -18.60 3.99
N THR A 141 12.95 -17.85 3.37
CA THR A 141 13.11 -17.28 2.03
C THR A 141 13.03 -15.77 2.12
N PRO A 142 13.99 -15.02 1.54
CA PRO A 142 13.97 -13.57 1.59
C PRO A 142 12.84 -12.99 0.75
N LEU A 143 12.26 -11.88 1.21
CA LEU A 143 11.33 -11.05 0.48
C LEU A 143 12.11 -9.93 -0.22
N LEU A 144 12.74 -10.26 -1.34
CA LEU A 144 13.48 -9.31 -2.19
C LEU A 144 12.52 -8.60 -3.13
N ASP A 145 12.26 -7.32 -2.90
CA ASP A 145 11.37 -6.55 -3.75
C ASP A 145 12.04 -6.11 -5.07
N HIS A 146 11.25 -5.57 -6.00
CA HIS A 146 11.72 -5.12 -7.31
C HIS A 146 12.71 -3.95 -7.25
N THR A 147 12.83 -3.26 -6.11
CA THR A 147 13.82 -2.19 -5.90
C THR A 147 15.18 -2.72 -5.45
N GLY A 148 15.29 -4.04 -5.25
CA GLY A 148 16.50 -4.70 -4.75
C GLY A 148 16.62 -4.69 -3.22
N VAL A 149 15.59 -4.24 -2.51
CA VAL A 149 15.57 -4.21 -1.04
C VAL A 149 14.95 -5.49 -0.50
N ILE A 150 15.61 -6.15 0.45
CA ILE A 150 15.01 -7.28 1.17
C ILE A 150 14.18 -6.74 2.33
N LEU A 151 12.88 -6.93 2.26
CA LEU A 151 11.91 -6.40 3.22
C LEU A 151 11.83 -7.26 4.49
N GLY A 152 12.13 -8.54 4.37
CA GLY A 152 11.97 -9.53 5.44
C GLY A 152 12.00 -10.95 4.90
N THR A 153 11.21 -11.85 5.50
CA THR A 153 11.21 -13.28 5.15
C THR A 153 9.83 -13.90 5.18
N VAL A 154 9.63 -14.91 4.36
CA VAL A 154 8.64 -15.98 4.61
C VAL A 154 9.40 -17.18 5.15
N CYS A 155 9.01 -17.71 6.30
CA CYS A 155 9.73 -18.80 6.93
C CYS A 155 8.81 -19.83 7.57
N VAL A 156 9.35 -21.03 7.72
CA VAL A 156 8.77 -22.15 8.46
C VAL A 156 9.78 -22.72 9.44
N ALA A 157 9.31 -23.26 10.55
CA ALA A 157 10.14 -23.88 11.58
C ALA A 157 9.47 -25.10 12.19
N ASP A 158 10.29 -26.01 12.72
CA ASP A 158 9.83 -27.20 13.45
C ASP A 158 10.75 -27.45 14.67
N MET A 159 10.20 -28.08 15.68
CA MET A 159 10.89 -28.55 16.89
C MET A 159 11.59 -29.90 16.67
N ARG A 160 11.49 -30.46 15.46
CA ARG A 160 12.17 -31.68 15.03
C ARG A 160 13.11 -31.38 13.88
N PRO A 161 14.21 -32.15 13.73
CA PRO A 161 15.00 -32.14 12.51
C PRO A 161 14.14 -32.48 11.30
N ARG A 162 14.39 -31.81 10.16
CA ARG A 162 13.72 -32.03 8.89
C ARG A 162 14.74 -32.01 7.76
N GLN A 163 14.43 -32.71 6.69
CA GLN A 163 15.15 -32.54 5.41
C GLN A 163 14.34 -31.62 4.52
N TRP A 164 14.90 -30.46 4.23
CA TRP A 164 14.29 -29.50 3.33
C TRP A 164 14.63 -29.85 1.87
N SER A 165 13.63 -30.40 1.15
CA SER A 165 13.80 -30.75 -0.26
C SER A 165 13.83 -29.51 -1.17
N SER A 166 14.29 -29.71 -2.40
CA SER A 166 14.20 -28.69 -3.47
C SER A 166 12.76 -28.18 -3.66
N ASP A 167 11.76 -29.06 -3.56
CA ASP A 167 10.35 -28.72 -3.71
C ASP A 167 9.86 -27.79 -2.58
N HIS A 168 10.32 -28.03 -1.34
CA HIS A 168 10.05 -27.11 -0.24
C HIS A 168 10.65 -25.73 -0.49
N MET A 169 11.91 -25.68 -0.92
CA MET A 169 12.62 -24.44 -1.22
C MET A 169 11.96 -23.67 -2.37
N GLU A 170 11.59 -24.36 -3.46
CA GLU A 170 10.90 -23.76 -4.59
C GLU A 170 9.51 -23.24 -4.22
N SER A 171 8.73 -24.02 -3.45
CA SER A 171 7.41 -23.62 -2.98
C SER A 171 7.48 -22.34 -2.13
N MET A 172 8.47 -22.23 -1.25
CA MET A 172 8.69 -21.04 -0.44
C MET A 172 9.10 -19.83 -1.29
N GLN A 173 9.93 -20.03 -2.35
CA GLN A 173 10.28 -18.98 -3.31
C GLN A 173 9.05 -18.50 -4.08
N ASN A 174 8.20 -19.40 -4.53
CA ASN A 174 6.98 -19.09 -5.26
C ASN A 174 6.01 -18.28 -4.38
N LEU A 175 5.86 -18.64 -3.10
CA LEU A 175 5.06 -17.86 -2.14
C LEU A 175 5.63 -16.45 -1.92
N ALA A 176 6.95 -16.34 -1.73
CA ALA A 176 7.62 -15.05 -1.60
C ALA A 176 7.42 -14.18 -2.84
N SER A 177 7.61 -14.74 -4.04
CA SER A 177 7.42 -14.04 -5.32
C SER A 177 5.97 -13.59 -5.52
N THR A 178 4.99 -14.42 -5.16
CA THR A 178 3.57 -14.06 -5.24
C THR A 178 3.25 -12.87 -4.34
N LEU A 179 3.74 -12.87 -3.10
CA LEU A 179 3.55 -11.77 -2.16
C LEU A 179 4.21 -10.47 -2.67
N LEU A 180 5.41 -10.57 -3.22
CA LEU A 180 6.15 -9.43 -3.76
C LEU A 180 5.50 -8.84 -5.02
N SER A 181 4.87 -9.67 -5.85
CA SER A 181 4.11 -9.22 -7.02
C SER A 181 2.93 -8.31 -6.64
N GLU A 182 2.30 -8.54 -5.51
CA GLU A 182 1.25 -7.64 -4.97
C GLU A 182 1.83 -6.27 -4.63
N PHE A 183 3.01 -6.21 -4.00
CA PHE A 183 3.67 -4.93 -3.69
C PHE A 183 4.10 -4.20 -4.95
N GLN A 184 4.66 -4.91 -5.92
CA GLN A 184 5.05 -4.33 -7.21
C GLN A 184 3.86 -3.76 -7.97
N LEU A 185 2.73 -4.47 -7.99
CA LEU A 185 1.50 -3.96 -8.61
C LEU A 185 1.02 -2.68 -7.94
N ARG A 186 1.01 -2.64 -6.60
CA ARG A 186 0.65 -1.44 -5.84
C ARG A 186 1.56 -0.25 -6.15
N ASP A 187 2.87 -0.47 -6.20
CA ASP A 187 3.84 0.57 -6.55
C ASP A 187 3.62 1.08 -7.98
N SER A 188 3.38 0.19 -8.93
CA SER A 188 3.10 0.56 -10.32
C SER A 188 1.85 1.43 -10.44
N LEU A 189 0.79 1.09 -9.70
CA LEU A 189 -0.44 1.89 -9.66
C LEU A 189 -0.20 3.27 -9.04
N LEU A 190 0.56 3.34 -7.94
CA LEU A 190 0.91 4.63 -7.31
C LEU A 190 1.80 5.49 -8.21
N ALA A 191 2.80 4.89 -8.88
CA ALA A 191 3.66 5.59 -9.83
C ALA A 191 2.86 6.14 -11.02
N GLN A 192 1.96 5.35 -11.58
CA GLN A 192 1.08 5.78 -12.67
C GLN A 192 0.16 6.93 -12.25
N GLN A 193 -0.37 6.88 -11.02
CA GLN A 193 -1.17 7.97 -10.46
C GLN A 193 -0.33 9.25 -10.29
N GLN A 194 0.89 9.14 -9.80
CA GLN A 194 1.80 10.29 -9.64
C GLN A 194 2.19 10.90 -10.98
N GLU A 195 2.48 10.08 -11.99
CA GLU A 195 2.80 10.54 -13.34
C GLU A 195 1.63 11.32 -13.95
N MET A 196 0.42 10.84 -13.78
CA MET A 196 -0.79 11.54 -14.22
C MET A 196 -0.93 12.91 -13.55
N PHE A 197 -0.73 13.00 -12.24
CA PHE A 197 -0.81 14.29 -11.54
C PHE A 197 0.33 15.23 -11.91
N ALA A 198 1.53 14.74 -12.19
CA ALA A 198 2.65 15.55 -12.64
C ALA A 198 2.33 16.32 -13.94
N ILE A 199 1.54 15.73 -14.85
CA ILE A 199 1.06 16.40 -16.06
C ILE A 199 0.16 17.60 -15.69
N PHE A 200 -0.72 17.43 -14.72
CA PHE A 200 -1.60 18.50 -14.26
C PHE A 200 -0.87 19.60 -13.46
N ASP A 201 0.15 19.22 -12.69
CA ASP A 201 0.98 20.16 -11.95
C ASP A 201 1.76 21.12 -12.89
N GLY A 202 2.14 20.62 -14.08
CA GLY A 202 2.77 21.42 -15.14
C GLY A 202 1.81 22.33 -15.91
N ALA A 203 0.49 22.19 -15.75
CA ALA A 203 -0.48 23.00 -16.48
C ALA A 203 -0.46 24.48 -16.04
N PRO A 204 -0.57 25.42 -16.97
CA PRO A 204 -0.53 26.84 -16.65
C PRO A 204 -1.82 27.40 -16.04
N PHE A 205 -2.83 26.59 -15.84
CA PHE A 205 -4.17 26.97 -15.36
C PHE A 205 -4.63 26.11 -14.16
N PRO A 206 -5.58 26.62 -13.35
CA PRO A 206 -6.16 25.90 -12.24
C PRO A 206 -6.87 24.60 -12.68
N ILE A 207 -6.52 23.48 -12.02
CA ILE A 207 -7.15 22.18 -12.23
C ILE A 207 -7.52 21.59 -10.86
N MET A 208 -8.72 21.06 -10.74
CA MET A 208 -9.16 20.26 -9.60
C MET A 208 -9.95 19.03 -10.06
N LEU A 209 -9.81 17.94 -9.28
CA LEU A 209 -10.58 16.71 -9.44
C LEU A 209 -11.38 16.47 -8.16
N THR A 210 -12.66 16.21 -8.33
CA THR A 210 -13.56 15.88 -7.22
C THR A 210 -14.27 14.56 -7.46
N GLU A 211 -14.70 13.93 -6.37
CA GLU A 211 -15.41 12.65 -6.38
C GLU A 211 -16.76 12.77 -5.67
N GLY A 212 -17.76 12.05 -6.20
CA GLY A 212 -19.09 11.94 -5.64
C GLY A 212 -19.92 13.22 -5.71
N SER A 213 -21.14 13.15 -5.20
CA SER A 213 -22.11 14.28 -5.14
C SER A 213 -21.68 15.39 -4.17
N ASP A 214 -20.89 15.05 -3.18
CA ASP A 214 -20.36 16.01 -2.19
C ASP A 214 -19.13 16.73 -2.71
N HIS A 215 -18.67 16.41 -3.92
CA HIS A 215 -17.48 16.96 -4.55
C HIS A 215 -16.26 16.92 -3.61
N VAL A 216 -15.96 15.72 -3.08
CA VAL A 216 -14.78 15.51 -2.23
C VAL A 216 -13.52 15.70 -3.08
N LEU A 217 -12.65 16.62 -2.67
CA LEU A 217 -11.42 16.95 -3.38
C LEU A 217 -10.43 15.80 -3.36
N ARG A 218 -10.11 15.28 -4.54
CA ARG A 218 -9.09 14.23 -4.74
C ARG A 218 -7.75 14.80 -5.19
N TYR A 219 -7.80 15.88 -5.97
CA TYR A 219 -6.61 16.55 -6.47
C TYR A 219 -6.88 18.03 -6.73
N ALA A 220 -5.88 18.86 -6.53
CA ALA A 220 -5.84 20.26 -6.95
C ALA A 220 -4.37 20.63 -7.23
N ASN A 221 -4.09 21.22 -8.40
CA ASN A 221 -2.74 21.64 -8.74
C ASN A 221 -2.36 22.95 -8.03
N ALA A 222 -1.07 23.34 -8.11
CA ALA A 222 -0.57 24.55 -7.48
C ALA A 222 -1.27 25.82 -7.99
N LYS A 223 -1.67 25.86 -9.27
CA LYS A 223 -2.39 26.99 -9.88
C LYS A 223 -3.79 27.16 -9.31
N GLN A 224 -4.48 26.04 -8.98
CA GLN A 224 -5.76 26.10 -8.31
C GLN A 224 -5.61 26.69 -6.89
N GLY A 225 -4.58 26.25 -6.16
CA GLY A 225 -4.29 26.76 -4.81
C GLY A 225 -3.93 28.25 -4.81
N ALA A 226 -3.20 28.73 -5.81
CA ALA A 226 -2.86 30.12 -5.99
C ALA A 226 -4.09 30.98 -6.35
N ALA A 227 -4.91 30.53 -7.31
CA ALA A 227 -6.06 31.30 -7.78
C ALA A 227 -7.24 31.32 -6.81
N PHE A 228 -7.58 30.19 -6.18
CA PHE A 228 -8.84 30.05 -5.40
C PHE A 228 -8.63 29.63 -3.95
N GLY A 229 -7.39 29.53 -3.50
CA GLY A 229 -7.01 29.13 -2.13
C GLY A 229 -6.56 27.66 -2.05
N ARG A 230 -5.60 27.43 -1.15
CA ARG A 230 -5.10 26.07 -0.87
C ARG A 230 -6.16 25.25 -0.17
N VAL A 231 -6.33 24.03 -0.63
CA VAL A 231 -7.31 23.09 -0.07
C VAL A 231 -6.61 21.81 0.39
N GLN A 232 -7.16 21.20 1.40
CA GLN A 232 -6.72 19.90 1.86
C GLN A 232 -7.44 18.80 1.06
N GLN A 233 -6.71 17.75 0.68
CA GLN A 233 -7.31 16.57 0.06
C GLN A 233 -8.35 15.94 0.98
N LEU A 234 -9.34 15.28 0.41
CA LEU A 234 -10.47 14.64 1.10
C LEU A 234 -11.45 15.61 1.79
N SER A 235 -11.29 16.91 1.59
CA SER A 235 -12.27 17.92 2.06
C SER A 235 -13.44 18.04 1.10
N GLN A 236 -14.61 18.39 1.62
CA GLN A 236 -15.79 18.70 0.80
C GLN A 236 -15.58 20.03 0.07
N GLY A 237 -15.61 20.01 -1.26
CA GLY A 237 -15.25 21.15 -2.10
C GLY A 237 -16.06 22.40 -1.83
N ARG A 238 -17.39 22.27 -1.64
CA ARG A 238 -18.28 23.42 -1.34
C ARG A 238 -17.95 24.12 -0.04
N GLN A 239 -17.47 23.38 0.96
CA GLN A 239 -17.13 23.95 2.27
C GLN A 239 -15.81 24.70 2.24
N VAL A 240 -14.80 24.14 1.52
CA VAL A 240 -13.45 24.72 1.50
C VAL A 240 -13.24 25.77 0.40
N LEU A 241 -14.12 25.81 -0.61
CA LEU A 241 -14.10 26.74 -1.74
C LEU A 241 -15.44 27.51 -1.89
N PRO A 242 -15.91 28.24 -0.86
CA PRO A 242 -17.22 28.91 -0.90
C PRO A 242 -17.30 29.98 -2.00
N GLY A 243 -16.17 30.57 -2.40
CA GLY A 243 -16.12 31.53 -3.53
C GLY A 243 -16.51 30.90 -4.87
N LEU A 244 -16.10 29.66 -5.11
CA LEU A 244 -16.49 28.90 -6.31
C LEU A 244 -17.97 28.46 -6.26
N ASP A 245 -18.49 28.15 -5.09
CA ASP A 245 -19.91 27.80 -4.91
C ASP A 245 -20.81 29.01 -5.18
N SER A 246 -20.45 30.18 -4.66
CA SER A 246 -21.23 31.41 -4.83
C SER A 246 -21.43 31.83 -6.29
N VAL A 247 -20.47 31.54 -7.16
CA VAL A 247 -20.54 31.86 -8.61
C VAL A 247 -21.10 30.72 -9.46
N GLY A 248 -21.46 29.60 -8.84
CA GLY A 248 -22.15 28.48 -9.50
C GLY A 248 -21.25 27.43 -10.12
N VAL A 249 -19.95 27.37 -9.78
CA VAL A 249 -19.04 26.34 -10.27
C VAL A 249 -19.51 24.94 -9.85
N PHE A 250 -19.80 24.75 -8.57
CA PHE A 250 -20.30 23.45 -8.07
C PHE A 250 -21.67 23.06 -8.67
N LYS A 251 -22.53 24.01 -8.96
CA LYS A 251 -23.78 23.74 -9.69
C LYS A 251 -23.52 23.25 -11.12
N THR A 252 -22.47 23.74 -11.75
CA THR A 252 -22.03 23.28 -13.07
C THR A 252 -21.41 21.90 -13.01
N MET A 253 -20.65 21.60 -11.94
CA MET A 253 -20.12 20.27 -11.65
C MET A 253 -21.23 19.25 -11.38
N ASP A 254 -22.29 19.61 -10.62
CA ASP A 254 -23.48 18.76 -10.42
C ASP A 254 -24.15 18.39 -11.76
N ARG A 255 -24.22 19.37 -12.69
CA ARG A 255 -24.76 19.13 -14.03
C ARG A 255 -23.90 18.14 -14.80
N ALA A 256 -22.57 18.30 -14.76
CA ALA A 256 -21.66 17.36 -15.42
C ALA A 256 -21.76 15.96 -14.80
N LEU A 257 -21.81 15.87 -13.47
CA LEU A 257 -21.93 14.62 -12.74
C LEU A 257 -23.24 13.87 -13.09
N SER A 258 -24.36 14.59 -13.10
CA SER A 258 -25.69 13.99 -13.33
C SER A 258 -25.98 13.66 -14.80
N SER A 259 -25.55 14.52 -15.74
CA SER A 259 -25.78 14.31 -17.17
C SER A 259 -24.77 13.34 -17.80
N GLY A 260 -23.60 13.18 -17.17
CA GLY A 260 -22.47 12.44 -17.77
C GLY A 260 -21.88 13.11 -19.01
N GLN A 261 -22.11 14.42 -19.17
CA GLN A 261 -21.58 15.24 -20.26
C GLN A 261 -20.84 16.46 -19.72
N THR A 262 -19.85 16.93 -20.47
CA THR A 262 -19.12 18.15 -20.12
C THR A 262 -20.06 19.35 -20.02
N ALA A 263 -19.93 20.11 -18.94
CA ALA A 263 -20.66 21.35 -18.70
C ALA A 263 -19.68 22.52 -18.54
N THR A 264 -20.05 23.69 -19.05
CA THR A 264 -19.24 24.91 -19.01
C THR A 264 -19.96 26.00 -18.26
N LEU A 265 -19.24 26.74 -17.43
CA LEU A 265 -19.64 28.01 -16.83
C LEU A 265 -18.75 29.12 -17.42
N ALA A 266 -19.32 29.93 -18.27
CA ALA A 266 -18.61 31.06 -18.88
C ALA A 266 -18.66 32.30 -17.95
N GLU A 267 -17.61 33.12 -18.02
CA GLU A 267 -17.57 34.47 -17.46
C GLU A 267 -17.87 34.57 -15.96
N ALA A 268 -17.42 33.64 -15.18
CA ALA A 268 -17.53 33.69 -13.71
C ALA A 268 -16.53 34.71 -13.15
N ARG A 269 -17.03 35.76 -12.49
CA ARG A 269 -16.19 36.78 -11.86
C ARG A 269 -15.89 36.38 -10.44
N ILE A 270 -14.60 36.20 -10.11
CA ILE A 270 -14.13 35.66 -8.84
C ILE A 270 -13.00 36.50 -8.30
N ALA A 271 -13.04 36.81 -7.00
CA ALA A 271 -11.88 37.32 -6.27
C ALA A 271 -10.83 36.21 -6.20
N SER A 272 -9.68 36.44 -6.78
CA SER A 272 -8.57 35.50 -6.83
C SER A 272 -7.49 35.92 -5.83
N TYR A 273 -6.82 34.98 -5.20
CA TYR A 273 -5.73 35.27 -4.25
C TYR A 273 -4.47 35.82 -4.92
N ASP A 274 -4.29 35.54 -6.22
CA ASP A 274 -3.12 35.99 -6.98
C ASP A 274 -3.27 37.42 -7.55
N TYR A 275 -4.46 38.02 -7.50
CA TYR A 275 -4.73 39.29 -8.14
C TYR A 275 -5.50 40.24 -7.18
N GLU A 276 -5.16 41.52 -7.20
CA GLU A 276 -5.81 42.55 -6.40
C GLU A 276 -7.27 42.80 -6.82
N GLU A 277 -7.56 42.63 -8.12
CA GLU A 277 -8.91 42.80 -8.68
C GLU A 277 -9.55 41.47 -9.04
N PRO A 278 -10.88 41.35 -8.93
CA PRO A 278 -11.63 40.15 -9.34
C PRO A 278 -11.36 39.82 -10.83
N GLN A 279 -11.00 38.57 -11.07
CA GLN A 279 -10.72 38.04 -12.41
C GLN A 279 -11.94 37.34 -12.98
N VAL A 280 -11.99 37.23 -14.30
CA VAL A 280 -13.03 36.50 -15.03
C VAL A 280 -12.50 35.17 -15.50
N PHE A 281 -13.16 34.08 -15.10
CA PHE A 281 -12.78 32.73 -15.46
C PHE A 281 -13.89 32.01 -16.25
N THR A 282 -13.47 31.14 -17.15
CA THR A 282 -14.32 30.11 -17.72
C THR A 282 -13.97 28.78 -17.07
N PHE A 283 -14.97 28.03 -16.59
CA PHE A 283 -14.80 26.71 -16.01
C PHE A 283 -15.36 25.64 -16.96
N THR A 284 -14.55 24.64 -17.25
CA THR A 284 -14.97 23.43 -17.97
C THR A 284 -14.98 22.27 -16.97
N CYS A 285 -16.16 21.67 -16.78
CA CYS A 285 -16.41 20.58 -15.86
C CYS A 285 -16.66 19.30 -16.66
N THR A 286 -15.71 18.38 -16.64
CA THR A 286 -15.77 17.12 -17.41
C THR A 286 -16.05 15.95 -16.49
N PRO A 287 -17.08 15.13 -16.75
CA PRO A 287 -17.39 13.98 -15.92
C PRO A 287 -16.33 12.91 -16.06
N VAL A 288 -15.97 12.29 -14.93
CA VAL A 288 -14.97 11.24 -14.84
C VAL A 288 -15.64 9.90 -14.53
N ARG A 289 -15.18 8.83 -15.19
CA ARG A 289 -15.64 7.45 -15.00
C ARG A 289 -14.43 6.55 -14.77
N LEU A 290 -14.61 5.54 -13.92
CA LEU A 290 -13.56 4.53 -13.67
C LEU A 290 -13.33 3.61 -14.87
N THR A 291 -14.41 3.32 -15.63
CA THR A 291 -14.38 2.60 -16.90
C THR A 291 -15.39 3.25 -17.85
N PRO A 292 -15.29 3.05 -19.16
CA PRO A 292 -16.24 3.64 -20.13
C PRO A 292 -17.71 3.33 -19.83
N THR A 293 -17.99 2.18 -19.21
CA THR A 293 -19.34 1.72 -18.87
C THR A 293 -19.73 1.99 -17.41
N ALA A 294 -18.80 2.45 -16.58
CA ALA A 294 -19.09 2.76 -15.18
C ALA A 294 -19.94 4.04 -15.05
N PRO A 295 -20.72 4.18 -13.97
CA PRO A 295 -21.35 5.45 -13.65
C PRO A 295 -20.31 6.55 -13.46
N VAL A 296 -20.71 7.80 -13.63
CA VAL A 296 -19.84 8.95 -13.35
C VAL A 296 -19.50 8.96 -11.86
N SER A 297 -18.21 8.94 -11.56
CA SER A 297 -17.71 8.90 -10.19
C SER A 297 -17.22 10.26 -9.68
N GLY A 298 -16.88 11.19 -10.60
CA GLY A 298 -16.32 12.48 -10.23
C GLY A 298 -16.37 13.49 -11.36
N VAL A 299 -15.75 14.66 -11.13
CA VAL A 299 -15.65 15.74 -12.09
C VAL A 299 -14.24 16.33 -12.10
N LEU A 300 -13.62 16.37 -13.28
CA LEU A 300 -12.42 17.16 -13.55
C LEU A 300 -12.84 18.57 -13.93
N THR A 301 -12.36 19.57 -13.22
CA THR A 301 -12.64 20.99 -13.47
C THR A 301 -11.38 21.71 -13.85
N VAL A 302 -11.40 22.37 -14.99
CA VAL A 302 -10.33 23.25 -15.51
C VAL A 302 -10.87 24.67 -15.54
N ALA A 303 -10.11 25.62 -14.98
CA ALA A 303 -10.44 27.04 -15.00
C ALA A 303 -9.46 27.82 -15.88
N MET A 304 -9.98 28.62 -16.81
CA MET A 304 -9.17 29.47 -17.68
C MET A 304 -9.47 30.93 -17.36
N ASN A 305 -8.43 31.72 -17.05
CA ASN A 305 -8.55 33.16 -16.87
C ASN A 305 -8.74 33.83 -18.23
N ILE A 306 -9.85 34.56 -18.40
CA ILE A 306 -10.21 35.28 -19.61
C ILE A 306 -10.26 36.81 -19.39
N THR A 307 -9.68 37.30 -18.29
CA THR A 307 -9.66 38.72 -17.95
C THR A 307 -8.85 39.49 -19.00
N GLY A 308 -9.52 40.38 -19.73
CA GLY A 308 -8.89 41.28 -20.69
C GLY A 308 -8.49 40.72 -22.05
N GLN A 309 -8.50 39.38 -22.24
CA GLN A 309 -8.25 38.73 -23.55
C GLN A 309 -8.92 37.37 -23.59
N ALA A 310 -9.44 37.00 -24.76
CA ALA A 310 -9.87 35.61 -24.99
C ALA A 310 -8.64 34.68 -24.90
N PRO A 311 -8.78 33.46 -24.31
CA PRO A 311 -7.67 32.51 -24.24
C PRO A 311 -7.12 32.21 -25.62
N SER A 312 -5.80 32.08 -25.71
CA SER A 312 -5.15 31.73 -26.98
C SER A 312 -5.61 30.35 -27.46
N GLY A 313 -5.66 30.15 -28.78
CA GLY A 313 -6.03 28.84 -29.34
C GLY A 313 -5.14 27.68 -28.84
N SER A 314 -3.90 27.97 -28.45
CA SER A 314 -2.97 27.01 -27.85
C SER A 314 -3.38 26.60 -26.43
N GLU A 315 -3.86 27.52 -25.59
CA GLU A 315 -4.34 27.23 -24.23
C GLU A 315 -5.65 26.46 -24.25
N GLN A 316 -6.57 26.82 -25.17
CA GLN A 316 -7.82 26.07 -25.38
C GLN A 316 -7.53 24.64 -25.83
N LYS A 317 -6.58 24.44 -26.74
CA LYS A 317 -6.16 23.13 -27.21
C LYS A 317 -5.51 22.32 -26.09
N LEU A 318 -4.61 22.92 -25.31
CA LEU A 318 -3.95 22.25 -24.19
C LEU A 318 -4.97 21.78 -23.12
N ALA A 319 -5.96 22.62 -22.78
CA ALA A 319 -7.03 22.24 -21.86
C ALA A 319 -7.87 21.06 -22.38
N ALA A 320 -8.20 21.06 -23.66
CA ALA A 320 -8.92 19.98 -24.32
C ALA A 320 -8.09 18.68 -24.38
N ASP A 321 -6.81 18.80 -24.70
CA ASP A 321 -5.87 17.66 -24.74
C ASP A 321 -5.70 17.03 -23.36
N LEU A 322 -5.53 17.81 -22.29
CA LEU A 322 -5.46 17.32 -20.91
C LEU A 322 -6.75 16.63 -20.48
N THR A 323 -7.90 17.19 -20.83
CA THR A 323 -9.21 16.56 -20.57
C THR A 323 -9.31 15.21 -21.29
N SER A 324 -8.92 15.15 -22.56
CA SER A 324 -8.94 13.91 -23.36
C SER A 324 -7.92 12.87 -22.86
N GLN A 325 -6.77 13.30 -22.37
CA GLN A 325 -5.78 12.42 -21.74
C GLN A 325 -6.36 11.83 -20.46
N PHE A 326 -7.01 12.64 -19.64
CA PHE A 326 -7.63 12.17 -18.41
C PHE A 326 -8.75 11.15 -18.68
N GLU A 327 -9.60 11.37 -19.67
CA GLU A 327 -10.62 10.40 -20.08
C GLU A 327 -10.03 9.06 -20.50
N ARG A 328 -8.84 9.05 -21.11
CA ARG A 328 -8.10 7.84 -21.49
C ARG A 328 -7.43 7.13 -20.32
N ILE A 329 -6.90 7.89 -19.34
CA ILE A 329 -6.17 7.36 -18.19
C ILE A 329 -7.15 6.95 -17.08
N GLY A 330 -8.33 7.57 -16.99
CA GLY A 330 -9.39 7.24 -16.02
C GLY A 330 -9.85 5.78 -16.02
N GLN A 331 -9.45 5.01 -17.04
CA GLN A 331 -9.66 3.56 -17.10
C GLN A 331 -8.85 2.75 -16.07
N GLY A 332 -7.95 3.38 -15.30
CA GLY A 332 -7.09 2.73 -14.31
C GLY A 332 -7.19 3.32 -12.88
N TRP A 333 -8.21 4.12 -12.58
CA TRP A 333 -8.34 4.73 -11.26
C TRP A 333 -8.66 3.68 -10.19
N PRO A 334 -7.83 3.51 -9.14
CA PRO A 334 -8.17 2.64 -8.03
C PRO A 334 -9.35 3.26 -7.26
N SER A 335 -10.47 2.56 -7.24
CA SER A 335 -11.56 2.83 -6.30
C SER A 335 -10.97 2.85 -4.89
N GLY A 336 -11.04 3.98 -4.20
CA GLY A 336 -10.68 4.07 -2.79
C GLY A 336 -11.44 2.99 -2.04
N GLY A 337 -10.70 2.08 -1.39
CA GLY A 337 -11.28 0.94 -0.70
C GLY A 337 -12.35 1.41 0.26
N GLN A 338 -13.54 0.88 0.13
CA GLN A 338 -14.49 0.82 1.22
C GLN A 338 -13.86 -0.07 2.30
N GLU A 339 -13.19 0.55 3.25
CA GLU A 339 -12.98 -0.07 4.55
C GLU A 339 -14.37 -0.29 5.16
N GLY A 340 -14.72 -1.56 5.30
CA GLY A 340 -16.03 -2.00 5.73
C GLY A 340 -16.37 -1.49 7.13
N GLU A 341 -17.44 -0.74 7.24
CA GLU A 341 -18.25 -0.64 8.44
C GLU A 341 -18.85 -2.02 8.76
N ASN A 342 -18.13 -2.83 9.51
CA ASN A 342 -18.74 -3.91 10.27
C ASN A 342 -19.17 -3.34 11.64
N GLY A 343 -20.34 -2.74 11.66
CA GLY A 343 -21.07 -2.44 12.86
C GLY A 343 -21.44 -3.74 13.60
N VAL A 344 -20.70 -4.07 14.65
CA VAL A 344 -21.11 -5.06 15.63
C VAL A 344 -22.15 -4.43 16.53
N SER A 345 -23.42 -4.76 16.30
CA SER A 345 -24.52 -4.49 17.24
C SER A 345 -24.40 -5.45 18.42
N LEU A 346 -24.07 -4.92 19.58
CA LEU A 346 -24.21 -5.57 20.88
C LEU A 346 -25.70 -5.69 21.23
N ARG A 347 -26.18 -6.92 21.39
CA ARG A 347 -27.20 -7.32 22.36
C ARG A 347 -26.74 -8.58 23.08
#